data_21a8bee6c92efbe3c1cadbd54b9df266
#
_entry.id   21a8bee6c92efbe3c1cadbd54b9df266
#
_cell.length_a   1.000
_cell.length_b   1.000
_cell.length_c   1.000
_cell.angle_alpha   90.00
_cell.angle_beta   90.00
_cell.angle_gamma   90.00
#
_symmetry.space_group_name_H-M   'P 1'
#
loop_
_entity.id
_entity.type
_entity.pdbx_description
1 polymer ?
#
loop_
_entity_poly.entity_id
_entity_poly.type
_entity_poly.pdbx_seq_one_letter_code
_entity_poly.pdbx_strand_id
1 'polypeptide(L)'
;MKIGLLLLVALLGGGRAGAPPAVRVTFSPLTKAAYLAAAKGCVETKPRVTFPLKKQHGRLVIPTAKGREVFQDKGMGTDSDDQAQYEYLGYLPQFECHVVLAHLWERTQWFIIDKNGKQLELYDAPSYSPDMKSFVVSSPGIEYSVYPNSIRLFQFENHFWREIWFAEPTTWEPYQICWTSTNSLLLTKQMWVGKNPGNTFKYARLTLQ
;
A
#
# COMPACT_ATOMS: atom_id res chain seq x y z
N MET A 1 42.54 45.32 35.98
CA MET A 1 41.90 45.28 34.65
C MET A 1 41.36 43.88 34.41
N LYS A 2 40.06 43.68 34.49
CA LYS A 2 39.42 42.39 34.18
C LYS A 2 38.70 42.55 32.83
N ILE A 3 39.18 41.79 31.83
CA ILE A 3 38.61 41.77 30.49
C ILE A 3 37.52 40.69 30.51
N GLY A 4 36.26 41.11 30.39
CA GLY A 4 35.14 40.22 30.26
C GLY A 4 34.98 39.75 28.81
N LEU A 5 35.02 38.46 28.62
CA LEU A 5 34.79 37.80 27.33
C LEU A 5 33.26 37.57 27.15
N LEU A 6 32.66 38.31 26.25
CA LEU A 6 31.25 38.13 25.85
C LEU A 6 31.18 36.94 24.88
N LEU A 7 30.57 35.82 25.31
CA LEU A 7 30.23 34.69 24.45
C LEU A 7 28.92 35.00 23.73
N LEU A 8 28.99 35.20 22.43
CA LEU A 8 27.83 35.35 21.55
C LEU A 8 27.32 33.93 21.17
N VAL A 9 26.22 33.47 21.80
CA VAL A 9 25.54 32.22 21.42
C VAL A 9 24.61 32.53 20.26
N ALA A 10 25.01 32.13 19.04
CA ALA A 10 24.15 32.13 17.87
C ALA A 10 23.16 30.97 17.97
N LEU A 11 21.90 31.27 18.27
CA LEU A 11 20.77 30.35 18.17
C LEU A 11 20.48 30.11 16.68
N LEU A 12 21.02 29.01 16.12
CA LEU A 12 20.59 28.49 14.84
C LEU A 12 19.15 27.97 15.00
N GLY A 13 18.17 28.78 14.63
CA GLY A 13 16.78 28.39 14.49
C GLY A 13 16.63 27.32 13.39
N GLY A 14 16.70 26.06 13.78
CA GLY A 14 16.33 24.93 12.91
C GLY A 14 14.86 25.01 12.56
N GLY A 15 14.54 25.56 11.38
CA GLY A 15 13.21 25.50 10.81
C GLY A 15 12.80 24.04 10.69
N ARG A 16 11.85 23.59 11.54
CA ARG A 16 11.14 22.32 11.31
C ARG A 16 10.46 22.44 9.94
N ALA A 17 10.95 21.68 8.97
CA ALA A 17 10.19 21.44 7.75
C ALA A 17 8.81 20.92 8.20
N GLY A 18 7.77 21.71 7.95
CA GLY A 18 6.41 21.34 8.31
C GLY A 18 6.09 19.99 7.70
N ALA A 19 5.44 19.10 8.47
CA ALA A 19 4.92 17.85 7.92
C ALA A 19 4.06 18.20 6.69
N PRO A 20 4.22 17.50 5.56
CA PRO A 20 3.40 17.77 4.39
C PRO A 20 1.92 17.65 4.78
N PRO A 21 1.04 18.47 4.19
CA PRO A 21 -0.38 18.47 4.52
C PRO A 21 -0.93 17.05 4.38
N ALA A 22 -1.65 16.58 5.40
CA ALA A 22 -2.32 15.31 5.38
C ALA A 22 -3.38 15.33 4.28
N VAL A 23 -3.36 14.34 3.38
CA VAL A 23 -4.39 14.20 2.35
C VAL A 23 -5.74 13.99 3.02
N ARG A 24 -6.71 14.83 2.67
CA ARG A 24 -8.08 14.69 3.13
C ARG A 24 -8.83 13.76 2.18
N VAL A 25 -9.40 12.68 2.72
CA VAL A 25 -10.26 11.76 1.96
C VAL A 25 -11.70 11.94 2.39
N THR A 26 -12.59 12.18 1.44
CA THR A 26 -14.04 12.28 1.67
C THR A 26 -14.78 11.10 1.06
N PHE A 27 -15.79 10.59 1.78
CA PHE A 27 -16.66 9.52 1.32
C PHE A 27 -18.04 10.09 0.97
N SER A 28 -18.39 10.07 -0.31
CA SER A 28 -19.71 10.47 -0.78
C SER A 28 -20.54 9.22 -1.10
N PRO A 29 -21.68 8.98 -0.43
CA PRO A 29 -22.51 7.81 -0.69
C PRO A 29 -23.09 7.86 -2.11
N LEU A 30 -23.23 6.70 -2.75
CA LEU A 30 -23.82 6.53 -4.06
C LEU A 30 -25.00 5.56 -4.00
N THR A 31 -26.00 5.77 -4.86
CA THR A 31 -26.96 4.72 -5.17
C THR A 31 -26.30 3.63 -6.02
N LYS A 32 -26.84 2.40 -6.01
CA LYS A 32 -26.34 1.31 -6.87
C LYS A 32 -26.30 1.71 -8.34
N ALA A 33 -27.34 2.39 -8.83
CA ALA A 33 -27.43 2.84 -10.23
C ALA A 33 -26.33 3.87 -10.56
N ALA A 34 -26.11 4.86 -9.68
CA ALA A 34 -25.06 5.85 -9.86
C ALA A 34 -23.65 5.22 -9.80
N TYR A 35 -23.44 4.25 -8.90
CA TYR A 35 -22.20 3.50 -8.83
C TYR A 35 -21.93 2.72 -10.13
N LEU A 36 -22.89 1.93 -10.61
CA LEU A 36 -22.75 1.15 -11.84
C LEU A 36 -22.50 2.03 -13.07
N ALA A 37 -23.13 3.20 -13.14
CA ALA A 37 -22.88 4.16 -14.22
C ALA A 37 -21.43 4.70 -14.15
N ALA A 38 -20.96 5.07 -12.96
CA ALA A 38 -19.61 5.59 -12.74
C ALA A 38 -18.52 4.50 -12.91
N ALA A 39 -18.83 3.24 -12.58
CA ALA A 39 -17.90 2.10 -12.68
C ALA A 39 -17.47 1.79 -14.13
N LYS A 40 -18.22 2.23 -15.12
CA LYS A 40 -17.80 2.17 -16.53
C LYS A 40 -16.55 3.01 -16.82
N GLY A 41 -16.26 3.99 -15.97
CA GLY A 41 -15.05 4.82 -16.02
C GLY A 41 -13.91 4.33 -15.14
N CYS A 42 -14.01 3.13 -14.56
CA CYS A 42 -12.88 2.55 -13.83
C CYS A 42 -11.68 2.30 -14.76
N VAL A 43 -10.51 2.73 -14.28
CA VAL A 43 -9.24 2.60 -15.01
C VAL A 43 -8.34 1.64 -14.24
N GLU A 44 -7.90 0.58 -14.90
CA GLU A 44 -6.85 -0.29 -14.39
C GLU A 44 -5.52 0.14 -14.99
N THR A 45 -4.65 0.73 -14.18
CA THR A 45 -3.32 1.14 -14.59
C THR A 45 -2.29 0.13 -14.10
N LYS A 46 -1.45 -0.37 -15.02
CA LYS A 46 -0.39 -1.33 -14.71
C LYS A 46 0.98 -0.70 -14.95
N PRO A 47 1.88 -0.74 -13.97
CA PRO A 47 3.24 -0.29 -14.18
C PRO A 47 3.99 -1.21 -15.15
N ARG A 48 4.97 -0.64 -15.84
CA ARG A 48 5.90 -1.45 -16.65
C ARG A 48 6.71 -2.34 -15.70
N VAL A 49 6.81 -3.62 -16.06
CA VAL A 49 7.57 -4.63 -15.29
C VAL A 49 8.71 -5.17 -16.14
N THR A 50 9.86 -5.39 -15.53
CA THR A 50 10.99 -6.13 -16.08
C THR A 50 11.44 -7.21 -15.11
N PHE A 51 12.16 -8.22 -15.59
CA PHE A 51 12.57 -9.37 -14.78
C PHE A 51 14.08 -9.55 -14.77
N PRO A 52 14.86 -8.65 -14.14
CA PRO A 52 16.31 -8.71 -14.10
C PRO A 52 16.85 -9.82 -13.21
N LEU A 53 16.02 -10.40 -12.33
CA LEU A 53 16.42 -11.42 -11.36
C LEU A 53 15.68 -12.73 -11.60
N LYS A 54 16.30 -13.81 -11.18
CA LYS A 54 15.70 -15.16 -11.18
C LYS A 54 15.88 -15.80 -9.80
N LYS A 55 14.82 -16.40 -9.29
CA LYS A 55 14.89 -17.25 -8.10
C LYS A 55 15.63 -18.54 -8.43
N GLN A 56 16.57 -18.97 -7.58
CA GLN A 56 17.36 -20.19 -7.75
C GLN A 56 17.31 -21.03 -6.47
N HIS A 57 16.97 -22.32 -6.58
CA HIS A 57 16.85 -23.23 -5.44
C HIS A 57 16.00 -22.68 -4.29
N GLY A 58 14.85 -22.08 -4.63
CA GLY A 58 13.97 -21.46 -3.66
C GLY A 58 14.46 -20.14 -3.08
N ARG A 59 15.58 -19.59 -3.57
CA ARG A 59 16.19 -18.37 -3.07
C ARG A 59 16.14 -17.25 -4.09
N LEU A 60 15.57 -16.12 -3.71
CA LEU A 60 15.59 -14.84 -4.43
C LEU A 60 16.52 -13.88 -3.70
N VAL A 61 17.49 -13.31 -4.42
CA VAL A 61 18.42 -12.31 -3.89
C VAL A 61 18.23 -11.01 -4.65
N ILE A 62 17.85 -9.96 -3.94
CA ILE A 62 17.63 -8.63 -4.49
C ILE A 62 18.81 -7.73 -4.08
N PRO A 63 19.62 -7.25 -5.04
CA PRO A 63 20.69 -6.31 -4.74
C PRO A 63 20.12 -4.95 -4.38
N THR A 64 20.68 -4.31 -3.36
CA THR A 64 20.28 -2.97 -2.93
C THR A 64 21.53 -2.12 -2.68
N ALA A 65 21.40 -0.81 -2.58
CA ALA A 65 22.53 0.08 -2.29
C ALA A 65 23.16 -0.18 -0.91
N LYS A 66 22.43 -0.83 0.01
CA LYS A 66 22.91 -1.14 1.37
C LYS A 66 23.30 -2.61 1.57
N GLY A 67 23.29 -3.41 0.51
CA GLY A 67 23.61 -4.83 0.59
C GLY A 67 22.64 -5.71 -0.24
N ARG A 68 22.05 -6.69 0.37
CA ARG A 68 21.16 -7.66 -0.30
C ARG A 68 19.97 -7.99 0.58
N GLU A 69 18.77 -7.99 -0.01
CA GLU A 69 17.57 -8.58 0.58
C GLU A 69 17.45 -10.02 0.09
N VAL A 70 17.15 -10.95 0.99
CA VAL A 70 17.10 -12.37 0.67
C VAL A 70 15.76 -12.95 1.08
N PHE A 71 15.04 -13.51 0.13
CA PHE A 71 13.81 -14.26 0.33
C PHE A 71 14.12 -15.75 0.06
N GLN A 72 13.91 -16.60 1.06
CA GLN A 72 14.19 -18.03 1.00
C GLN A 72 12.92 -18.81 1.25
N ASP A 73 12.53 -19.66 0.27
CA ASP A 73 11.41 -20.59 0.47
C ASP A 73 11.73 -21.54 1.62
N LYS A 74 10.73 -21.83 2.45
CA LYS A 74 10.84 -22.73 3.60
C LYS A 74 9.52 -23.44 3.87
N GLY A 75 9.58 -24.59 4.54
CA GLY A 75 8.41 -25.33 4.99
C GLY A 75 7.54 -25.90 3.85
N MET A 76 8.07 -26.00 2.62
CA MET A 76 7.29 -26.47 1.47
C MET A 76 6.88 -27.93 1.64
N GLY A 77 5.55 -28.18 1.52
CA GLY A 77 4.99 -29.53 1.67
C GLY A 77 4.88 -30.02 3.13
N THR A 78 4.99 -29.13 4.10
CA THR A 78 4.75 -29.40 5.51
C THR A 78 3.54 -28.60 6.00
N ASP A 79 2.88 -29.07 7.07
CA ASP A 79 1.81 -28.32 7.75
C ASP A 79 2.41 -27.38 8.81
N SER A 80 3.45 -26.65 8.45
CA SER A 80 4.16 -25.74 9.38
C SER A 80 3.69 -24.30 9.20
N ASP A 81 3.42 -23.62 10.30
CA ASP A 81 3.12 -22.18 10.32
C ASP A 81 4.25 -21.32 9.73
N ASP A 82 5.47 -21.92 9.64
CA ASP A 82 6.65 -21.31 9.04
C ASP A 82 6.71 -21.40 7.51
N GLN A 83 5.70 -22.01 6.87
CA GLN A 83 5.68 -22.15 5.42
C GLN A 83 5.68 -20.77 4.75
N ALA A 84 6.62 -20.58 3.83
CA ALA A 84 6.72 -19.41 3.00
C ALA A 84 7.26 -19.75 1.61
N GLN A 85 6.56 -19.35 0.58
CA GLN A 85 7.01 -19.42 -0.80
C GLN A 85 7.01 -18.01 -1.38
N TYR A 86 8.12 -17.62 -1.99
CA TYR A 86 8.28 -16.28 -2.55
C TYR A 86 8.25 -16.33 -4.08
N GLU A 87 7.43 -15.47 -4.66
CA GLU A 87 7.35 -15.26 -6.10
C GLU A 87 7.91 -13.88 -6.46
N TYR A 88 8.84 -13.85 -7.42
CA TYR A 88 9.36 -12.57 -7.92
C TYR A 88 8.45 -12.02 -9.00
N LEU A 89 7.73 -10.96 -8.69
CA LEU A 89 6.80 -10.30 -9.60
C LEU A 89 7.47 -9.28 -10.51
N GLY A 90 8.76 -8.97 -10.28
CA GLY A 90 9.58 -8.18 -11.19
C GLY A 90 10.10 -6.89 -10.57
N TYR A 91 10.73 -6.10 -11.43
CA TYR A 91 11.24 -4.78 -11.15
C TYR A 91 10.39 -3.72 -11.85
N LEU A 92 10.06 -2.67 -11.15
CA LEU A 92 9.30 -1.52 -11.63
C LEU A 92 10.26 -0.35 -11.90
N PRO A 93 10.75 -0.16 -13.16
CA PRO A 93 11.79 0.83 -13.46
C PRO A 93 11.40 2.27 -13.10
N GLN A 94 10.12 2.62 -13.27
CA GLN A 94 9.63 3.96 -12.95
C GLN A 94 9.62 4.31 -11.46
N PHE A 95 9.68 3.29 -10.60
CA PHE A 95 9.70 3.44 -9.14
C PHE A 95 11.00 2.96 -8.51
N GLU A 96 11.95 2.47 -9.31
CA GLU A 96 13.22 1.91 -8.86
C GLU A 96 13.05 0.88 -7.73
N CYS A 97 12.04 0.01 -7.83
CA CYS A 97 11.72 -0.98 -6.80
C CYS A 97 11.44 -2.37 -7.37
N HIS A 98 11.72 -3.39 -6.55
CA HIS A 98 11.36 -4.78 -6.82
C HIS A 98 10.05 -5.13 -6.11
N VAL A 99 9.30 -6.06 -6.69
CA VAL A 99 8.05 -6.57 -6.10
C VAL A 99 8.17 -8.07 -5.91
N VAL A 100 7.84 -8.51 -4.71
CA VAL A 100 7.83 -9.92 -4.31
C VAL A 100 6.48 -10.23 -3.67
N LEU A 101 5.89 -11.36 -4.05
CA LEU A 101 4.71 -11.93 -3.40
C LEU A 101 5.15 -13.10 -2.52
N ALA A 102 4.76 -13.08 -1.26
CA ALA A 102 4.91 -14.22 -0.35
C ALA A 102 3.58 -14.96 -0.24
N HIS A 103 3.63 -16.27 -0.44
CA HIS A 103 2.58 -17.21 -0.10
C HIS A 103 2.94 -17.82 1.26
N LEU A 104 2.25 -17.38 2.30
CA LEU A 104 2.40 -17.85 3.68
C LEU A 104 1.32 -18.88 3.99
N TRP A 105 1.37 -19.53 5.17
CA TRP A 105 0.44 -20.60 5.56
C TRP A 105 -1.05 -20.26 5.29
N GLU A 106 -1.54 -19.13 5.79
CA GLU A 106 -2.96 -18.76 5.64
C GLU A 106 -3.16 -17.45 4.86
N ARG A 107 -2.08 -16.84 4.32
CA ARG A 107 -2.14 -15.52 3.72
C ARG A 107 -1.11 -15.31 2.63
N THR A 108 -1.38 -14.34 1.79
CA THR A 108 -0.39 -13.76 0.87
C THR A 108 0.06 -12.40 1.39
N GLN A 109 1.28 -12.01 1.06
CA GLN A 109 1.82 -10.71 1.44
C GLN A 109 2.68 -10.16 0.31
N TRP A 110 2.48 -8.89 -0.02
CA TRP A 110 3.25 -8.20 -1.04
C TRP A 110 4.36 -7.40 -0.39
N PHE A 111 5.55 -7.46 -0.98
CA PHE A 111 6.70 -6.66 -0.57
C PHE A 111 7.12 -5.78 -1.74
N ILE A 112 7.19 -4.48 -1.51
CA ILE A 112 7.84 -3.53 -2.41
C ILE A 112 9.18 -3.16 -1.78
N ILE A 113 10.28 -3.48 -2.47
CA ILE A 113 11.66 -3.28 -1.99
C ILE A 113 12.29 -2.17 -2.83
N ASP A 114 12.60 -1.03 -2.20
CA ASP A 114 13.26 0.08 -2.88
C ASP A 114 14.75 -0.19 -3.12
N LYS A 115 15.40 0.69 -3.87
CA LYS A 115 16.84 0.60 -4.17
C LYS A 115 17.74 0.62 -2.95
N ASN A 116 17.26 1.12 -1.80
CA ASN A 116 18.01 1.16 -0.54
C ASN A 116 17.76 -0.06 0.36
N GLY A 117 16.90 -0.98 -0.07
CA GLY A 117 16.50 -2.16 0.71
C GLY A 117 15.38 -1.87 1.74
N LYS A 118 14.75 -0.69 1.68
CA LYS A 118 13.56 -0.45 2.50
C LYS A 118 12.39 -1.25 1.94
N GLN A 119 11.76 -2.03 2.80
CA GLN A 119 10.60 -2.85 2.46
C GLN A 119 9.31 -2.14 2.88
N LEU A 120 8.33 -2.16 1.97
CA LEU A 120 6.95 -1.81 2.24
C LEU A 120 6.11 -3.08 2.12
N GLU A 121 5.41 -3.42 3.19
CA GLU A 121 4.53 -4.58 3.28
C GLU A 121 3.10 -4.19 2.99
N LEU A 122 2.45 -4.96 2.10
CA LEU A 122 1.06 -4.76 1.72
C LEU A 122 0.30 -6.07 1.86
N TYR A 123 -0.98 -5.98 2.22
CA TYR A 123 -1.85 -7.15 2.43
C TYR A 123 -2.59 -7.59 1.16
N ASP A 124 -2.53 -6.78 0.11
CA ASP A 124 -3.11 -7.08 -1.21
C ASP A 124 -2.33 -6.36 -2.29
N ALA A 125 -2.64 -6.67 -3.55
CA ALA A 125 -2.04 -6.05 -4.72
C ALA A 125 -2.30 -4.53 -4.75
N PRO A 126 -1.29 -3.70 -5.08
CA PRO A 126 -1.50 -2.28 -5.24
C PRO A 126 -2.32 -1.98 -6.50
N SER A 127 -3.39 -1.19 -6.36
CA SER A 127 -4.15 -0.60 -7.45
C SER A 127 -3.64 0.81 -7.74
N TYR A 128 -2.98 1.01 -8.88
CA TYR A 128 -2.31 2.26 -9.23
C TYR A 128 -3.27 3.30 -9.78
N SER A 129 -3.07 4.57 -9.41
CA SER A 129 -3.79 5.71 -9.98
C SER A 129 -3.47 5.88 -11.49
N PRO A 130 -4.34 6.54 -12.28
CA PRO A 130 -4.12 6.75 -13.70
C PRO A 130 -2.80 7.46 -14.06
N ASP A 131 -2.31 8.32 -13.18
CA ASP A 131 -1.02 9.01 -13.34
C ASP A 131 0.17 8.29 -12.71
N MET A 132 -0.07 7.11 -12.11
CA MET A 132 0.92 6.28 -11.41
C MET A 132 1.67 6.98 -10.26
N LYS A 133 1.16 8.09 -9.73
CA LYS A 133 1.77 8.77 -8.58
C LYS A 133 1.27 8.25 -7.25
N SER A 134 0.17 7.51 -7.25
CA SER A 134 -0.43 6.92 -6.06
C SER A 134 -0.86 5.49 -6.30
N PHE A 135 -1.02 4.72 -5.24
CA PHE A 135 -1.78 3.48 -5.28
C PHE A 135 -2.61 3.32 -4.01
N VAL A 136 -3.67 2.54 -4.12
CA VAL A 136 -4.50 2.11 -2.99
C VAL A 136 -4.34 0.61 -2.80
N VAL A 137 -4.33 0.19 -1.53
CA VAL A 137 -4.45 -1.21 -1.12
C VAL A 137 -5.62 -1.33 -0.19
N SER A 138 -6.45 -2.34 -0.37
CA SER A 138 -7.57 -2.63 0.53
C SER A 138 -7.53 -4.10 0.94
N SER A 139 -7.74 -4.35 2.23
CA SER A 139 -7.83 -5.70 2.77
C SER A 139 -9.11 -5.86 3.59
N PRO A 140 -9.94 -6.87 3.30
CA PRO A 140 -11.02 -7.28 4.18
C PRO A 140 -10.44 -7.96 5.41
N GLY A 141 -11.05 -7.82 6.57
CA GLY A 141 -10.51 -8.37 7.81
C GLY A 141 -11.52 -8.52 8.94
N ILE A 142 -12.84 -8.36 8.69
CA ILE A 142 -13.86 -8.57 9.71
C ILE A 142 -14.28 -10.05 9.74
N GLU A 143 -14.46 -10.67 8.58
CA GLU A 143 -14.94 -12.06 8.49
C GLU A 143 -13.89 -13.05 9.00
N TYR A 144 -12.67 -12.95 8.50
CA TYR A 144 -11.64 -13.97 8.77
C TYR A 144 -10.49 -13.47 9.64
N SER A 145 -10.38 -12.18 9.92
CA SER A 145 -9.34 -11.56 10.78
C SER A 145 -7.88 -11.94 10.44
N VAL A 146 -7.63 -12.42 9.21
CA VAL A 146 -6.28 -12.79 8.73
C VAL A 146 -5.44 -11.55 8.47
N TYR A 147 -6.11 -10.48 8.02
CA TYR A 147 -5.51 -9.17 7.79
C TYR A 147 -6.27 -8.09 8.56
N PRO A 148 -5.64 -6.96 8.85
CA PRO A 148 -6.36 -5.76 9.28
C PRO A 148 -7.40 -5.35 8.23
N ASN A 149 -8.64 -5.11 8.65
CA ASN A 149 -9.67 -4.56 7.79
C ASN A 149 -9.34 -3.11 7.45
N SER A 150 -8.77 -2.84 6.29
CA SER A 150 -8.19 -1.53 6.01
C SER A 150 -8.28 -1.08 4.56
N ILE A 151 -8.19 0.24 4.39
CA ILE A 151 -7.88 0.88 3.12
C ILE A 151 -6.66 1.79 3.36
N ARG A 152 -5.61 1.60 2.59
CA ARG A 152 -4.34 2.34 2.71
C ARG A 152 -4.05 3.04 1.39
N LEU A 153 -3.73 4.32 1.43
CA LEU A 153 -3.35 5.10 0.27
C LEU A 153 -1.88 5.51 0.37
N PHE A 154 -1.15 5.24 -0.70
CA PHE A 154 0.26 5.55 -0.81
C PHE A 154 0.51 6.53 -1.94
N GLN A 155 1.51 7.38 -1.76
CA GLN A 155 2.00 8.31 -2.77
C GLN A 155 3.50 8.10 -2.99
N PHE A 156 3.93 8.15 -4.25
CA PHE A 156 5.33 8.05 -4.61
C PHE A 156 5.99 9.43 -4.53
N GLU A 157 6.92 9.59 -3.60
CA GLU A 157 7.64 10.84 -3.35
C GLU A 157 9.10 10.54 -3.01
N ASN A 158 10.03 11.30 -3.54
CA ASN A 158 11.46 11.18 -3.21
C ASN A 158 12.01 9.75 -3.36
N HIS A 159 11.59 9.03 -4.42
CA HIS A 159 11.99 7.65 -4.74
C HIS A 159 11.52 6.57 -3.75
N PHE A 160 10.46 6.82 -2.98
CA PHE A 160 9.82 5.79 -2.16
C PHE A 160 8.31 6.00 -2.04
N TRP A 161 7.61 4.93 -1.67
CA TRP A 161 6.19 4.96 -1.39
C TRP A 161 5.94 5.37 0.07
N ARG A 162 5.18 6.43 0.27
CA ARG A 162 4.77 6.92 1.58
C ARG A 162 3.28 6.74 1.76
N GLU A 163 2.86 6.15 2.88
CA GLU A 163 1.46 6.14 3.27
C GLU A 163 1.02 7.56 3.59
N ILE A 164 -0.01 8.01 2.91
CA ILE A 164 -0.56 9.37 3.04
C ILE A 164 -1.93 9.40 3.67
N TRP A 165 -2.61 8.23 3.71
CA TRP A 165 -3.90 8.09 4.35
C TRP A 165 -4.19 6.62 4.67
N PHE A 166 -4.94 6.40 5.78
CA PHE A 166 -5.33 5.10 6.29
C PHE A 166 -6.74 5.16 6.86
N ALA A 167 -7.53 4.09 6.67
CA ALA A 167 -8.81 3.87 7.31
C ALA A 167 -8.95 2.42 7.74
N GLU A 168 -9.51 2.20 8.92
CA GLU A 168 -9.80 0.89 9.50
C GLU A 168 -11.28 0.83 9.89
N PRO A 169 -12.18 0.53 8.94
CA PRO A 169 -13.61 0.46 9.22
C PRO A 169 -13.94 -0.75 10.09
N THR A 170 -14.85 -0.57 11.05
CA THR A 170 -15.25 -1.63 12.01
C THR A 170 -16.61 -2.24 11.72
N THR A 171 -17.37 -1.70 10.78
CA THR A 171 -18.75 -2.11 10.49
C THR A 171 -18.96 -2.58 9.04
N TRP A 172 -17.93 -2.49 8.22
CA TRP A 172 -17.93 -2.90 6.83
C TRP A 172 -16.52 -3.21 6.35
N GLU A 173 -16.41 -4.01 5.30
CA GLU A 173 -15.16 -4.33 4.62
C GLU A 173 -15.10 -3.68 3.23
N PRO A 174 -13.91 -3.32 2.74
CA PRO A 174 -13.71 -2.98 1.34
C PRO A 174 -13.86 -4.26 0.50
N TYR A 175 -14.84 -4.27 -0.41
CA TYR A 175 -15.11 -5.41 -1.30
C TYR A 175 -14.52 -5.19 -2.69
N GLN A 176 -14.71 -4.00 -3.25
CA GLN A 176 -14.12 -3.60 -4.53
C GLN A 176 -13.73 -2.14 -4.46
N ILE A 177 -12.57 -1.82 -5.02
CA ILE A 177 -12.10 -0.45 -5.15
C ILE A 177 -11.49 -0.26 -6.55
N CYS A 178 -11.80 0.86 -7.21
CA CYS A 178 -11.20 1.20 -8.50
C CYS A 178 -11.04 2.72 -8.67
N TRP A 179 -10.00 3.12 -9.37
CA TRP A 179 -9.76 4.50 -9.75
C TRP A 179 -10.70 4.93 -10.89
N THR A 180 -11.27 6.13 -10.79
CA THR A 180 -11.99 6.79 -11.88
C THR A 180 -11.28 8.03 -12.38
N SER A 181 -10.35 8.56 -11.59
CA SER A 181 -9.41 9.64 -11.96
C SER A 181 -8.22 9.62 -11.01
N THR A 182 -7.28 10.53 -11.16
CA THR A 182 -6.09 10.65 -10.28
C THR A 182 -6.42 10.97 -8.83
N ASN A 183 -7.61 11.51 -8.56
CA ASN A 183 -8.06 11.91 -7.22
C ASN A 183 -9.42 11.33 -6.82
N SER A 184 -9.93 10.33 -7.55
CA SER A 184 -11.25 9.76 -7.28
C SER A 184 -11.27 8.25 -7.47
N LEU A 185 -11.84 7.55 -6.47
CA LEU A 185 -12.05 6.11 -6.49
C LEU A 185 -13.52 5.80 -6.25
N LEU A 186 -13.97 4.65 -6.75
CA LEU A 186 -15.22 4.02 -6.36
C LEU A 186 -14.95 2.89 -5.38
N LEU A 187 -15.82 2.74 -4.41
CA LEU A 187 -15.75 1.73 -3.37
C LEU A 187 -17.09 1.02 -3.22
N THR A 188 -17.06 -0.30 -3.22
CA THR A 188 -18.13 -1.16 -2.70
C THR A 188 -17.77 -1.58 -1.28
N LYS A 189 -18.68 -1.33 -0.33
CA LYS A 189 -18.56 -1.69 1.08
C LYS A 189 -19.45 -2.89 1.35
N GLN A 190 -18.89 -4.00 1.81
CA GLN A 190 -19.63 -5.15 2.32
C GLN A 190 -19.98 -4.87 3.79
N MET A 191 -21.25 -4.84 4.12
CA MET A 191 -21.71 -4.44 5.47
C MET A 191 -21.75 -5.65 6.40
N TRP A 192 -21.15 -5.50 7.58
CA TRP A 192 -21.15 -6.53 8.65
C TRP A 192 -22.08 -6.21 9.82
N VAL A 193 -22.87 -5.15 9.68
CA VAL A 193 -23.89 -4.74 10.65
C VAL A 193 -25.27 -4.74 10.03
N GLY A 194 -26.32 -4.95 10.85
CA GLY A 194 -27.71 -4.95 10.42
C GLY A 194 -28.31 -6.35 10.30
N LYS A 195 -29.39 -6.49 9.51
CA LYS A 195 -30.18 -7.75 9.44
C LYS A 195 -29.48 -8.88 8.67
N ASN A 196 -28.62 -8.55 7.73
CA ASN A 196 -27.93 -9.52 6.85
C ASN A 196 -26.45 -9.19 6.76
N PRO A 197 -25.62 -9.46 7.82
CA PRO A 197 -24.20 -9.24 7.79
C PRO A 197 -23.54 -10.01 6.65
N GLY A 198 -22.58 -9.37 5.96
CA GLY A 198 -21.87 -9.97 4.83
C GLY A 198 -22.65 -10.01 3.50
N ASN A 199 -23.97 -9.83 3.52
CA ASN A 199 -24.83 -9.95 2.32
C ASN A 199 -25.41 -8.61 1.84
N THR A 200 -25.03 -7.50 2.47
CA THR A 200 -25.51 -6.17 2.11
C THR A 200 -24.36 -5.31 1.62
N PHE A 201 -24.55 -4.65 0.49
CA PHE A 201 -23.54 -3.79 -0.11
C PHE A 201 -24.00 -2.33 -0.12
N LYS A 202 -23.06 -1.42 0.20
CA LYS A 202 -23.22 0.02 0.03
C LYS A 202 -22.10 0.56 -0.87
N TYR A 203 -22.40 1.66 -1.54
CA TYR A 203 -21.51 2.22 -2.56
C TYR A 203 -21.10 3.63 -2.17
N ALA A 204 -19.85 3.98 -2.45
CA ALA A 204 -19.33 5.32 -2.19
C ALA A 204 -18.34 5.74 -3.27
N ARG A 205 -18.16 7.05 -3.39
CA ARG A 205 -17.01 7.67 -4.05
C ARG A 205 -16.08 8.19 -2.97
N LEU A 206 -14.80 7.90 -3.12
CA LEU A 206 -13.72 8.52 -2.35
C LEU A 206 -13.12 9.63 -3.19
N THR A 207 -12.96 10.81 -2.62
CA THR A 207 -12.30 11.94 -3.26
C THR A 207 -11.11 12.39 -2.42
N LEU A 208 -9.96 12.52 -3.06
CA LEU A 208 -8.70 12.99 -2.46
C LEU A 208 -8.59 14.51 -2.65
N GLN A 209 -8.25 15.25 -1.58
CA GLN A 209 -8.12 16.71 -1.56
C GLN A 209 -6.81 17.12 -0.89
#